data_dd1219865319b79527f1f4aa799a0437
#
_entry.id   dd1219865319b79527f1f4aa799a0437
#
_cell.length_a   1.000
_cell.length_b   1.000
_cell.length_c   1.000
_cell.angle_alpha   90.00
_cell.angle_beta   90.00
_cell.angle_gamma   90.00
#
_symmetry.space_group_name_H-M   'P 1'
#
loop_
_entity.id
_entity.type
_entity.pdbx_description
1 polymer ?
#
loop_
_entity_poly.entity_id
_entity_poly.type
_entity_poly.pdbx_seq_one_letter_code
_entity_poly.pdbx_strand_id
1 'polypeptide(L)'
;MAKQRVFVLGLDAVPPSLLKTLKGGIPNLTRFLETSEYGPLESTHPPITCPAWATMATGKDPGELGVYGFRNRTGPGYDHLKMVSSRDIQAPSVWDLLSQRGKEVIVVAVPPGYPPKPVKGYFVSCFLTPGHKNSFTYPEDFKEELLKISPKYKFDVMNFRTPEKERILKEIYELTDQHFKLVHHFLKTKPWDFFMFTEIATDRLHHAFWKYFDSSHPKHDSASKFKDAIPDYYRYLDSLIGKTFELLDDKTTVFLVSDHGSKAIHGGIGINEFLIREGYLVLKQEELKKNLLIEPTLLVSPCLPAGNQNHVIGVSPEIIDWKKTRAWGEGGYYARVFINKKGREPEGIVLESEFEPLKLKLREKLQAIPDENGNTLDTKVLFPEEIYPLITGIPPDLMVYFDNLNWRAIGTIGYPSLYVSENDTGPDDSNHSQDGVYAFKNSQTQKKKVEGMKIHQISQKILEVY
;
A
#
# COMPACT_ATOMS: atom_id res chain seq x y z
N MET A 1 30.64 -13.19 22.99
CA MET A 1 30.44 -12.60 21.66
C MET A 1 29.73 -11.27 21.84
N ALA A 2 30.06 -10.24 21.06
CA ALA A 2 29.32 -8.98 21.10
C ALA A 2 27.86 -9.21 20.69
N LYS A 3 26.94 -8.53 21.36
CA LYS A 3 25.51 -8.64 21.10
C LYS A 3 25.21 -8.11 19.68
N GLN A 4 24.76 -8.96 18.76
CA GLN A 4 24.35 -8.53 17.42
C GLN A 4 22.98 -7.84 17.51
N ARG A 5 22.87 -6.67 16.89
CA ARG A 5 21.64 -5.88 16.81
C ARG A 5 21.27 -5.60 15.35
N VAL A 6 19.99 -5.63 15.05
CA VAL A 6 19.45 -5.25 13.73
C VAL A 6 18.41 -4.16 13.90
N PHE A 7 18.60 -3.05 13.20
CA PHE A 7 17.64 -1.97 13.08
C PHE A 7 17.11 -1.91 11.64
N VAL A 8 15.79 -1.98 11.48
CA VAL A 8 15.12 -1.89 10.18
C VAL A 8 14.31 -0.60 10.13
N LEU A 9 14.71 0.32 9.27
CA LEU A 9 13.96 1.53 8.94
C LEU A 9 13.10 1.27 7.70
N GLY A 10 11.80 1.16 7.86
CA GLY A 10 10.82 1.14 6.79
C GLY A 10 10.40 2.56 6.42
N LEU A 11 10.48 2.90 5.15
CA LEU A 11 9.92 4.14 4.59
C LEU A 11 8.90 3.75 3.52
N ASP A 12 7.61 3.92 3.81
CA ASP A 12 6.54 3.47 2.92
C ASP A 12 6.54 4.26 1.60
N ALA A 13 6.37 3.57 0.49
CA ALA A 13 6.17 4.13 -0.85
C ALA A 13 7.33 4.97 -1.43
N VAL A 14 8.58 4.75 -1.01
CA VAL A 14 9.73 5.55 -1.47
C VAL A 14 10.39 4.94 -2.70
N PRO A 15 10.29 5.56 -3.91
CA PRO A 15 10.98 5.07 -5.09
C PRO A 15 12.47 5.48 -5.10
N PRO A 16 13.37 4.67 -5.71
CA PRO A 16 14.79 4.99 -5.82
C PRO A 16 15.07 6.32 -6.54
N SER A 17 14.24 6.68 -7.53
CA SER A 17 14.33 7.91 -8.30
C SER A 17 14.18 9.16 -7.43
N LEU A 18 13.28 9.13 -6.44
CA LEU A 18 13.05 10.25 -5.52
C LEU A 18 14.27 10.54 -4.67
N LEU A 19 14.88 9.51 -4.06
CA LEU A 19 16.10 9.67 -3.25
C LEU A 19 17.27 10.21 -4.09
N LYS A 20 17.37 9.78 -5.34
CA LYS A 20 18.36 10.30 -6.29
C LYS A 20 18.13 11.79 -6.58
N THR A 21 16.88 12.21 -6.79
CA THR A 21 16.51 13.61 -7.06
C THR A 21 16.78 14.49 -5.84
N LEU A 22 16.48 14.01 -4.63
CA LEU A 22 16.61 14.76 -3.39
C LEU A 22 18.01 14.71 -2.76
N LYS A 23 18.96 14.00 -3.37
CA LYS A 23 20.30 13.70 -2.81
C LYS A 23 21.00 14.90 -2.17
N GLY A 24 20.89 16.10 -2.76
CA GLY A 24 21.51 17.32 -2.23
C GLY A 24 20.87 17.87 -0.96
N GLY A 25 19.62 17.50 -0.67
CA GLY A 25 18.86 17.97 0.49
C GLY A 25 18.73 16.98 1.64
N ILE A 26 19.23 15.73 1.49
CA ILE A 26 19.08 14.64 2.46
C ILE A 26 20.47 14.04 2.83
N PRO A 27 21.34 14.79 3.50
CA PRO A 27 22.75 14.40 3.68
C PRO A 27 22.94 13.12 4.51
N ASN A 28 22.09 12.83 5.49
CA ASN A 28 22.21 11.64 6.34
C ASN A 28 21.86 10.36 5.58
N LEU A 29 20.74 10.37 4.86
CA LEU A 29 20.35 9.27 3.96
C LEU A 29 21.36 9.11 2.83
N THR A 30 21.81 10.20 2.22
CA THR A 30 22.84 10.16 1.17
C THR A 30 24.11 9.48 1.66
N ARG A 31 24.64 9.88 2.83
CA ARG A 31 25.81 9.26 3.44
C ARG A 31 25.59 7.78 3.75
N PHE A 32 24.41 7.44 4.27
CA PHE A 32 24.06 6.05 4.55
C PHE A 32 24.09 5.21 3.26
N LEU A 33 23.40 5.65 2.19
CA LEU A 33 23.36 4.96 0.90
C LEU A 33 24.75 4.85 0.26
N GLU A 34 25.58 5.89 0.37
CA GLU A 34 26.94 5.90 -0.18
C GLU A 34 27.91 4.96 0.54
N THR A 35 27.55 4.46 1.72
CA THR A 35 28.34 3.52 2.52
C THR A 35 27.67 2.16 2.68
N SER A 36 26.61 1.90 1.94
CA SER A 36 25.77 0.69 2.04
C SER A 36 25.82 -0.16 0.76
N GLU A 37 25.40 -1.41 0.85
CA GLU A 37 24.81 -2.10 -0.29
C GLU A 37 23.43 -1.50 -0.52
N TYR A 38 23.12 -1.01 -1.73
CA TYR A 38 21.83 -0.39 -2.00
C TYR A 38 21.38 -0.59 -3.44
N GLY A 39 20.07 -0.54 -3.66
CA GLY A 39 19.46 -0.63 -4.99
C GLY A 39 17.94 -0.61 -4.94
N PRO A 40 17.30 -0.84 -6.09
CA PRO A 40 15.87 -1.04 -6.14
C PRO A 40 15.49 -2.32 -5.41
N LEU A 41 14.34 -2.30 -4.76
CA LEU A 41 13.69 -3.43 -4.12
C LEU A 41 12.39 -3.74 -4.87
N GLU A 42 12.39 -4.84 -5.62
CA GLU A 42 11.18 -5.30 -6.29
C GLU A 42 10.12 -5.70 -5.25
N SER A 43 9.00 -5.01 -5.30
CA SER A 43 7.84 -5.24 -4.44
C SER A 43 7.09 -6.53 -4.83
N THR A 44 6.01 -6.79 -4.11
CA THR A 44 5.05 -7.86 -4.43
C THR A 44 4.24 -7.53 -5.69
N HIS A 45 3.56 -8.52 -6.22
CA HIS A 45 2.38 -8.35 -7.04
C HIS A 45 1.14 -8.64 -6.16
N PRO A 46 0.28 -7.63 -5.87
CA PRO A 46 0.39 -6.22 -6.23
C PRO A 46 1.40 -5.47 -5.33
N PRO A 47 1.96 -4.34 -5.80
CA PRO A 47 2.81 -3.47 -4.98
C PRO A 47 1.93 -2.61 -4.06
N ILE A 48 1.38 -3.21 -3.03
CA ILE A 48 0.44 -2.63 -2.08
C ILE A 48 0.98 -2.82 -0.66
N THR A 49 0.88 -1.79 0.16
CA THR A 49 1.43 -1.70 1.52
C THR A 49 1.24 -2.97 2.35
N CYS A 50 0.01 -3.46 2.53
CA CYS A 50 -0.23 -4.60 3.41
C CYS A 50 0.34 -5.93 2.88
N PRO A 51 0.13 -6.35 1.61
CA PRO A 51 0.80 -7.51 1.04
C PRO A 51 2.32 -7.38 1.09
N ALA A 52 2.87 -6.22 0.72
CA ALA A 52 4.31 -6.02 0.61
C ALA A 52 5.02 -6.09 1.98
N TRP A 53 4.54 -5.36 2.99
CA TRP A 53 5.10 -5.46 4.35
C TRP A 53 4.91 -6.84 4.98
N ALA A 54 3.78 -7.52 4.72
CA ALA A 54 3.57 -8.89 5.19
C ALA A 54 4.58 -9.85 4.54
N THR A 55 4.81 -9.71 3.23
CA THR A 55 5.83 -10.48 2.49
C THR A 55 7.24 -10.21 3.01
N MET A 56 7.59 -8.94 3.23
CA MET A 56 8.87 -8.54 3.82
C MET A 56 9.10 -9.21 5.19
N ALA A 57 8.06 -9.20 6.03
CA ALA A 57 8.13 -9.72 7.39
C ALA A 57 8.23 -11.25 7.45
N THR A 58 7.58 -11.97 6.55
CA THR A 58 7.43 -13.43 6.59
C THR A 58 8.31 -14.18 5.59
N GLY A 59 8.76 -13.51 4.53
CA GLY A 59 9.39 -14.15 3.37
C GLY A 59 8.43 -14.93 2.47
N LYS A 60 7.12 -14.82 2.73
CA LYS A 60 6.05 -15.48 1.97
C LYS A 60 5.40 -14.50 1.01
N ASP A 61 5.13 -14.92 -0.22
CA ASP A 61 4.47 -14.06 -1.21
C ASP A 61 2.95 -13.88 -0.91
N PRO A 62 2.28 -12.93 -1.57
CA PRO A 62 0.86 -12.68 -1.35
C PRO A 62 -0.04 -13.88 -1.63
N GLY A 63 0.34 -14.77 -2.55
CA GLY A 63 -0.38 -16.01 -2.84
C GLY A 63 -0.34 -16.98 -1.66
N GLU A 64 0.85 -17.24 -1.09
CA GLU A 64 1.00 -18.07 0.11
C GLU A 64 0.26 -17.47 1.31
N LEU A 65 0.26 -16.13 1.46
CA LEU A 65 -0.38 -15.43 2.56
C LEU A 65 -1.91 -15.29 2.39
N GLY A 66 -2.44 -15.41 1.19
CA GLY A 66 -3.85 -15.12 0.88
C GLY A 66 -4.20 -13.63 0.99
N VAL A 67 -3.21 -12.74 0.84
CA VAL A 67 -3.34 -11.28 1.04
C VAL A 67 -3.03 -10.54 -0.25
N TYR A 68 -4.06 -10.12 -0.97
CA TYR A 68 -3.96 -9.51 -2.30
C TYR A 68 -4.21 -7.99 -2.30
N GLY A 69 -4.39 -7.39 -1.13
CA GLY A 69 -4.63 -5.95 -0.96
C GLY A 69 -5.06 -5.60 0.45
N PHE A 70 -5.54 -4.38 0.65
CA PHE A 70 -6.11 -3.95 1.93
C PHE A 70 -7.37 -4.72 2.31
N ARG A 71 -8.19 -5.08 1.30
CA ARG A 71 -9.41 -5.88 1.48
C ARG A 71 -9.30 -7.14 0.66
N ASN A 72 -9.62 -8.27 1.29
CA ASN A 72 -9.52 -9.59 0.67
C ASN A 72 -10.83 -10.33 0.80
N ARG A 73 -11.16 -11.17 -0.17
CA ARG A 73 -12.34 -12.04 -0.10
C ARG A 73 -12.12 -13.10 0.95
N THR A 74 -13.10 -13.29 1.83
CA THR A 74 -13.05 -14.27 2.93
C THR A 74 -13.92 -15.50 2.68
N GLY A 75 -14.59 -15.56 1.54
CA GLY A 75 -15.46 -16.68 1.16
C GLY A 75 -16.12 -16.46 -0.18
N PRO A 76 -16.86 -17.47 -0.68
CA PRO A 76 -17.76 -17.29 -1.81
C PRO A 76 -18.82 -16.25 -1.46
N GLY A 77 -19.22 -15.45 -2.46
CA GLY A 77 -20.16 -14.34 -2.26
C GLY A 77 -19.64 -13.04 -2.83
N TYR A 78 -20.50 -12.05 -2.93
CA TYR A 78 -20.21 -10.83 -3.68
C TYR A 78 -19.84 -9.64 -2.78
N ASP A 79 -20.09 -9.74 -1.48
CA ASP A 79 -19.93 -8.70 -0.46
C ASP A 79 -18.91 -9.06 0.64
N HIS A 80 -18.23 -10.19 0.49
CA HIS A 80 -17.32 -10.74 1.50
C HIS A 80 -15.90 -10.15 1.42
N LEU A 81 -15.77 -8.83 1.36
CA LEU A 81 -14.48 -8.13 1.44
C LEU A 81 -14.18 -7.70 2.88
N LYS A 82 -13.14 -8.28 3.46
CA LYS A 82 -12.66 -7.95 4.80
C LYS A 82 -11.34 -7.20 4.75
N MET A 83 -11.21 -6.16 5.57
CA MET A 83 -9.94 -5.48 5.80
C MET A 83 -8.92 -6.47 6.40
N VAL A 84 -7.73 -6.51 5.84
CA VAL A 84 -6.63 -7.34 6.34
C VAL A 84 -6.22 -6.91 7.75
N SER A 85 -5.81 -7.88 8.54
CA SER A 85 -5.32 -7.68 9.91
C SER A 85 -4.12 -8.59 10.18
N SER A 86 -3.44 -8.41 11.30
CA SER A 86 -2.36 -9.30 11.72
C SER A 86 -2.82 -10.75 11.91
N ARG A 87 -4.11 -10.98 12.17
CA ARG A 87 -4.70 -12.32 12.34
C ARG A 87 -4.80 -13.09 11.04
N ASP A 88 -4.83 -12.38 9.91
CA ASP A 88 -4.90 -13.01 8.59
C ASP A 88 -3.52 -13.50 8.14
N ILE A 89 -2.43 -13.02 8.77
CA ILE A 89 -1.06 -13.46 8.51
C ILE A 89 -0.76 -14.68 9.41
N GLN A 90 -0.84 -15.87 8.83
CA GLN A 90 -0.62 -17.13 9.54
C GLN A 90 0.86 -17.54 9.60
N ALA A 91 1.66 -17.15 8.61
CA ALA A 91 3.08 -17.39 8.61
C ALA A 91 3.80 -16.60 9.73
N PRO A 92 4.79 -17.19 10.41
CA PRO A 92 5.56 -16.46 11.40
C PRO A 92 6.38 -15.35 10.74
N SER A 93 6.34 -14.16 11.34
CA SER A 93 7.18 -13.05 10.92
C SER A 93 8.61 -13.20 11.46
N VAL A 94 9.53 -12.41 10.92
CA VAL A 94 10.92 -12.38 11.38
C VAL A 94 11.02 -12.07 12.89
N TRP A 95 10.20 -11.17 13.41
CA TRP A 95 10.15 -10.85 14.86
C TRP A 95 9.52 -11.96 15.70
N ASP A 96 8.57 -12.75 15.15
CA ASP A 96 8.05 -13.94 15.85
C ASP A 96 9.16 -14.98 16.00
N LEU A 97 9.91 -15.26 14.92
CA LEU A 97 11.02 -16.20 14.93
C LEU A 97 12.16 -15.75 15.86
N LEU A 98 12.49 -14.46 15.86
CA LEU A 98 13.50 -13.91 16.75
C LEU A 98 13.06 -13.93 18.23
N SER A 99 11.79 -13.60 18.49
CA SER A 99 11.20 -13.69 19.81
C SER A 99 11.24 -15.12 20.36
N GLN A 100 10.89 -16.12 19.54
CA GLN A 100 11.02 -17.55 19.89
C GLN A 100 12.47 -17.97 20.18
N ARG A 101 13.45 -17.36 19.51
CA ARG A 101 14.89 -17.55 19.80
C ARG A 101 15.39 -16.76 21.02
N GLY A 102 14.46 -16.16 21.80
CA GLY A 102 14.76 -15.43 23.03
C GLY A 102 15.33 -14.02 22.81
N LYS A 103 15.27 -13.46 21.59
CA LYS A 103 15.70 -12.09 21.29
C LYS A 103 14.68 -11.07 21.76
N GLU A 104 15.14 -9.95 22.27
CA GLU A 104 14.30 -8.79 22.59
C GLU A 104 13.95 -8.07 21.29
N VAL A 105 12.67 -7.96 20.97
CA VAL A 105 12.19 -7.36 19.73
C VAL A 105 11.33 -6.12 19.98
N ILE A 106 11.49 -5.11 19.14
CA ILE A 106 10.63 -3.92 19.13
C ILE A 106 10.10 -3.74 17.71
N VAL A 107 8.79 -3.66 17.59
CA VAL A 107 8.11 -3.46 16.30
C VAL A 107 7.17 -2.26 16.43
N VAL A 108 7.34 -1.27 15.56
CA VAL A 108 6.57 -0.01 15.60
C VAL A 108 5.95 0.27 14.25
N ALA A 109 4.65 0.40 14.21
CA ALA A 109 3.84 0.85 13.07
C ALA A 109 3.98 0.01 11.78
N VAL A 110 4.42 -1.25 11.86
CA VAL A 110 4.62 -2.13 10.69
C VAL A 110 3.27 -2.74 10.24
N PRO A 111 2.82 -2.51 8.98
CA PRO A 111 1.59 -3.12 8.45
C PRO A 111 1.78 -4.62 8.10
N PRO A 112 0.71 -5.42 8.21
CA PRO A 112 -0.59 -5.20 8.83
C PRO A 112 -0.60 -5.56 10.34
N GLY A 113 0.14 -4.82 11.17
CA GLY A 113 0.40 -5.11 12.58
C GLY A 113 -0.74 -4.86 13.57
N TYR A 114 -2.00 -4.75 13.13
CA TYR A 114 -3.15 -4.62 14.01
C TYR A 114 -4.07 -5.85 13.92
N PRO A 115 -4.57 -6.38 15.07
CA PRO A 115 -4.14 -6.11 16.45
C PRO A 115 -2.70 -6.58 16.72
N PRO A 116 -2.01 -5.98 17.72
CA PRO A 116 -0.62 -6.38 18.03
C PRO A 116 -0.57 -7.83 18.52
N LYS A 117 0.45 -8.58 18.05
CA LYS A 117 0.70 -9.96 18.51
C LYS A 117 1.71 -9.96 19.67
N PRO A 118 1.64 -10.97 20.57
CA PRO A 118 2.64 -11.14 21.63
C PRO A 118 4.05 -11.35 21.05
N VAL A 119 5.01 -10.63 21.63
CA VAL A 119 6.44 -10.76 21.30
C VAL A 119 7.27 -10.71 22.59
N LYS A 120 8.52 -11.17 22.56
CA LYS A 120 9.44 -10.89 23.65
C LYS A 120 9.98 -9.46 23.50
N GLY A 121 9.31 -8.49 24.09
CA GLY A 121 9.62 -7.06 23.98
C GLY A 121 8.36 -6.23 23.75
N TYR A 122 8.39 -5.35 22.74
CA TYR A 122 7.35 -4.35 22.52
C TYR A 122 6.83 -4.37 21.09
N PHE A 123 5.50 -4.25 20.96
CA PHE A 123 4.82 -4.10 19.67
C PHE A 123 3.85 -2.92 19.74
N VAL A 124 3.98 -1.97 18.82
CA VAL A 124 3.03 -0.87 18.61
C VAL A 124 2.40 -1.04 17.23
N SER A 125 1.08 -1.12 17.18
CA SER A 125 0.34 -1.41 15.95
C SER A 125 0.39 -0.27 14.93
N CYS A 126 -0.06 -0.54 13.71
CA CYS A 126 0.07 0.33 12.54
C CYS A 126 -1.21 1.16 12.28
N PHE A 127 -1.23 1.85 11.16
CA PHE A 127 -2.33 2.69 10.68
C PHE A 127 -3.69 1.97 10.55
N LEU A 128 -3.74 0.63 10.53
CA LEU A 128 -4.99 -0.13 10.54
C LEU A 128 -5.70 -0.13 11.90
N THR A 129 -5.11 0.50 12.91
CA THR A 129 -5.71 0.61 14.25
C THR A 129 -6.95 1.51 14.20
N PRO A 130 -8.14 1.03 14.61
CA PRO A 130 -9.37 1.83 14.52
C PRO A 130 -9.40 3.06 15.46
N GLY A 131 -8.53 3.08 16.48
CA GLY A 131 -8.42 4.21 17.41
C GLY A 131 -7.97 3.80 18.82
N HIS A 132 -7.75 4.79 19.68
CA HIS A 132 -7.15 4.64 21.00
C HIS A 132 -7.96 3.80 22.00
N LYS A 133 -9.25 3.56 21.74
CA LYS A 133 -10.08 2.69 22.60
C LYS A 133 -9.73 1.21 22.45
N ASN A 134 -9.08 0.86 21.35
CA ASN A 134 -8.67 -0.51 21.06
C ASN A 134 -7.31 -0.80 21.70
N SER A 135 -6.98 -2.08 21.88
CA SER A 135 -5.63 -2.53 22.23
C SER A 135 -4.73 -2.32 20.99
N PHE A 136 -3.69 -1.51 21.14
CA PHE A 136 -2.76 -1.19 20.04
C PHE A 136 -1.28 -1.32 20.44
N THR A 137 -1.02 -1.80 21.65
CA THR A 137 0.33 -2.11 22.11
C THR A 137 0.40 -3.53 22.67
N TYR A 138 1.57 -4.12 22.60
CA TYR A 138 1.94 -5.28 23.40
C TYR A 138 3.31 -5.01 24.06
N PRO A 139 3.50 -5.21 25.38
CA PRO A 139 2.42 -5.49 26.33
C PRO A 139 1.32 -4.41 26.33
N GLU A 140 0.11 -4.74 26.80
CA GLU A 140 -1.01 -3.81 26.73
C GLU A 140 -0.82 -2.58 27.62
N ASP A 141 -0.21 -2.74 28.79
CA ASP A 141 0.14 -1.69 29.76
C ASP A 141 1.17 -0.68 29.22
N PHE A 142 1.96 -1.06 28.22
CA PHE A 142 2.85 -0.11 27.54
C PHE A 142 2.12 1.08 26.91
N LYS A 143 0.84 0.93 26.62
CA LYS A 143 -0.03 2.02 26.14
C LYS A 143 0.01 3.25 27.05
N GLU A 144 0.06 3.06 28.36
CA GLU A 144 0.14 4.19 29.31
C GLU A 144 1.44 4.97 29.19
N GLU A 145 2.57 4.26 29.04
CA GLU A 145 3.89 4.87 28.82
C GLU A 145 3.91 5.60 27.49
N LEU A 146 3.42 4.97 26.42
CA LEU A 146 3.33 5.57 25.08
C LEU A 146 2.53 6.87 25.11
N LEU A 147 1.37 6.89 25.77
CA LEU A 147 0.53 8.09 25.86
C LEU A 147 1.14 9.19 26.73
N LYS A 148 2.07 8.90 27.66
CA LYS A 148 2.88 9.92 28.35
C LYS A 148 3.92 10.53 27.40
N ILE A 149 4.50 9.73 26.48
CA ILE A 149 5.48 10.19 25.49
C ILE A 149 4.77 11.02 24.42
N SER A 150 3.63 10.54 23.93
CA SER A 150 2.82 11.11 22.84
C SER A 150 1.33 11.07 23.22
N PRO A 151 0.81 12.08 23.95
CA PRO A 151 -0.58 12.08 24.44
C PRO A 151 -1.66 12.01 23.37
N LYS A 152 -1.32 12.43 22.14
CA LYS A 152 -2.21 12.40 20.96
C LYS A 152 -1.60 11.53 19.87
N TYR A 153 -1.07 10.35 20.24
CA TYR A 153 -0.44 9.45 19.28
C TYR A 153 -1.34 9.18 18.10
N LYS A 154 -0.83 9.44 16.90
CA LYS A 154 -1.54 9.23 15.64
C LYS A 154 -1.13 7.90 15.02
N PHE A 155 -2.08 7.17 14.45
CA PHE A 155 -1.80 5.95 13.69
C PHE A 155 -1.68 6.26 12.19
N ASP A 156 -2.37 7.31 11.72
CA ASP A 156 -2.44 7.71 10.32
C ASP A 156 -2.81 9.20 10.17
N VAL A 157 -2.65 9.73 8.97
CA VAL A 157 -3.26 10.98 8.50
C VAL A 157 -4.65 10.65 7.96
N MET A 158 -5.68 10.93 8.75
CA MET A 158 -7.05 10.58 8.38
C MET A 158 -7.56 11.42 7.21
N ASN A 159 -8.33 10.80 6.32
CA ASN A 159 -8.95 11.46 5.16
C ASN A 159 -7.92 12.29 4.36
N PHE A 160 -6.79 11.68 4.00
CA PHE A 160 -5.72 12.38 3.29
C PHE A 160 -6.06 12.68 1.81
N ARG A 161 -7.08 12.02 1.24
CA ARG A 161 -7.62 12.32 -0.10
C ARG A 161 -8.66 13.44 -0.05
N THR A 162 -8.19 14.66 0.18
CA THR A 162 -9.02 15.86 0.34
C THR A 162 -8.29 17.10 -0.23
N PRO A 163 -9.00 18.18 -0.58
CA PRO A 163 -8.37 19.44 -0.95
C PRO A 163 -7.74 20.20 0.22
N GLU A 164 -7.95 19.79 1.47
CA GLU A 164 -7.42 20.47 2.68
C GLU A 164 -5.90 20.24 2.86
N LYS A 165 -5.10 20.66 1.89
CA LYS A 165 -3.67 20.34 1.79
C LYS A 165 -2.84 20.84 2.99
N GLU A 166 -3.16 22.01 3.55
CA GLU A 166 -2.49 22.55 4.76
C GLU A 166 -2.70 21.64 5.97
N ARG A 167 -3.94 21.16 6.17
CA ARG A 167 -4.25 20.24 7.26
C ARG A 167 -3.45 18.95 7.12
N ILE A 168 -3.46 18.40 5.90
CA ILE A 168 -2.73 17.14 5.62
C ILE A 168 -1.24 17.31 5.87
N LEU A 169 -0.63 18.36 5.34
CA LEU A 169 0.81 18.59 5.51
C LEU A 169 1.17 18.72 6.98
N LYS A 170 0.39 19.49 7.74
CA LYS A 170 0.56 19.61 9.19
C LYS A 170 0.46 18.26 9.90
N GLU A 171 -0.54 17.46 9.57
CA GLU A 171 -0.75 16.15 10.19
C GLU A 171 0.33 15.13 9.83
N ILE A 172 0.91 15.20 8.63
CA ILE A 172 2.07 14.41 8.21
C ILE A 172 3.27 14.70 9.12
N TYR A 173 3.61 15.97 9.35
CA TYR A 173 4.70 16.33 10.26
C TYR A 173 4.42 15.92 11.72
N GLU A 174 3.19 16.12 12.20
CA GLU A 174 2.79 15.68 13.54
C GLU A 174 2.88 14.16 13.73
N LEU A 175 2.50 13.37 12.72
CA LEU A 175 2.60 11.91 12.73
C LEU A 175 4.07 11.48 12.82
N THR A 176 4.91 12.02 11.94
CA THR A 176 6.34 11.74 11.91
C THR A 176 7.05 12.11 13.21
N ASP A 177 6.74 13.29 13.77
CA ASP A 177 7.26 13.72 15.08
C ASP A 177 6.95 12.70 16.18
N GLN A 178 5.72 12.26 16.25
CA GLN A 178 5.27 11.31 17.27
C GLN A 178 5.92 9.94 17.11
N HIS A 179 6.04 9.46 15.88
CA HIS A 179 6.70 8.22 15.57
C HIS A 179 8.19 8.26 15.96
N PHE A 180 8.93 9.24 15.49
CA PHE A 180 10.35 9.33 15.80
C PHE A 180 10.63 9.62 17.29
N LYS A 181 9.76 10.39 17.94
CA LYS A 181 9.83 10.59 19.40
C LYS A 181 9.73 9.26 20.15
N LEU A 182 8.80 8.39 19.73
CA LEU A 182 8.66 7.05 20.29
C LEU A 182 9.83 6.15 19.97
N VAL A 183 10.30 6.12 18.72
CA VAL A 183 11.48 5.36 18.30
C VAL A 183 12.73 5.77 19.11
N HIS A 184 12.99 7.08 19.24
CA HIS A 184 14.11 7.57 20.03
C HIS A 184 13.98 7.23 21.53
N HIS A 185 12.75 7.22 22.07
CA HIS A 185 12.51 6.77 23.44
C HIS A 185 12.87 5.29 23.59
N PHE A 186 12.39 4.42 22.72
CA PHE A 186 12.69 2.99 22.74
C PHE A 186 14.20 2.73 22.65
N LEU A 187 14.89 3.37 21.69
CA LEU A 187 16.33 3.19 21.49
C LEU A 187 17.15 3.55 22.72
N LYS A 188 16.68 4.52 23.52
CA LYS A 188 17.38 5.00 24.73
C LYS A 188 17.03 4.21 25.99
N THR A 189 15.83 3.64 26.10
CA THR A 189 15.28 3.18 27.38
C THR A 189 14.92 1.71 27.42
N LYS A 190 14.75 1.05 26.29
CA LYS A 190 14.31 -0.35 26.24
C LYS A 190 15.44 -1.26 25.73
N PRO A 191 15.55 -2.49 26.26
CA PRO A 191 16.45 -3.49 25.68
C PRO A 191 15.89 -3.97 24.33
N TRP A 192 16.77 -4.15 23.35
CA TRP A 192 16.44 -4.72 22.06
C TRP A 192 17.63 -5.43 21.40
N ASP A 193 17.31 -6.45 20.62
CA ASP A 193 18.19 -7.14 19.70
C ASP A 193 17.75 -6.84 18.26
N PHE A 194 16.44 -6.84 18.02
CA PHE A 194 15.80 -6.49 16.76
C PHE A 194 14.86 -5.30 16.96
N PHE A 195 14.98 -4.31 16.10
CA PHE A 195 14.10 -3.14 16.08
C PHE A 195 13.63 -2.89 14.65
N MET A 196 12.32 -2.89 14.42
CA MET A 196 11.74 -2.48 13.16
C MET A 196 10.71 -1.37 13.35
N PHE A 197 10.83 -0.34 12.53
CA PHE A 197 9.90 0.79 12.48
C PHE A 197 9.53 1.10 11.05
N THR A 198 8.25 1.38 10.79
CA THR A 198 7.76 1.81 9.47
C THR A 198 7.12 3.19 9.57
N GLU A 199 7.60 4.14 8.75
CA GLU A 199 7.03 5.47 8.60
C GLU A 199 6.07 5.50 7.40
N ILE A 200 4.78 5.62 7.68
CA ILE A 200 3.71 5.67 6.67
C ILE A 200 3.51 7.09 6.11
N ALA A 201 4.01 8.11 6.78
CA ALA A 201 3.80 9.50 6.39
C ALA A 201 4.41 9.84 5.01
N THR A 202 5.44 9.11 4.58
CA THR A 202 6.02 9.23 3.24
C THR A 202 5.01 8.87 2.15
N ASP A 203 4.25 7.79 2.31
CA ASP A 203 3.16 7.41 1.40
C ASP A 203 2.07 8.47 1.36
N ARG A 204 1.62 8.94 2.52
CA ARG A 204 0.57 9.96 2.64
C ARG A 204 0.99 11.28 1.99
N LEU A 205 2.26 11.65 2.11
CA LEU A 205 2.84 12.82 1.46
C LEU A 205 2.79 12.69 -0.06
N HIS A 206 3.19 11.53 -0.59
CA HIS A 206 3.19 11.28 -2.03
C HIS A 206 1.78 11.35 -2.61
N HIS A 207 0.81 10.69 -1.99
CA HIS A 207 -0.58 10.74 -2.40
C HIS A 207 -1.17 12.15 -2.39
N ALA A 208 -0.74 13.01 -1.47
CA ALA A 208 -1.31 14.34 -1.33
C ALA A 208 -0.59 15.44 -2.12
N PHE A 209 0.69 15.27 -2.48
CA PHE A 209 1.53 16.37 -2.97
C PHE A 209 2.38 16.05 -4.21
N TRP A 210 2.27 14.87 -4.82
CA TRP A 210 3.13 14.45 -5.94
C TRP A 210 3.04 15.38 -7.16
N LYS A 211 1.84 15.85 -7.50
CA LYS A 211 1.63 16.77 -8.64
C LYS A 211 2.33 18.12 -8.51
N TYR A 212 2.64 18.56 -7.29
CA TYR A 212 3.34 19.83 -7.08
C TYR A 212 4.85 19.69 -7.23
N PHE A 213 5.35 18.46 -7.12
CA PHE A 213 6.77 18.10 -7.19
C PHE A 213 7.20 17.59 -8.55
N ASP A 214 6.45 16.66 -9.13
CA ASP A 214 6.81 15.96 -10.36
C ASP A 214 6.30 16.71 -11.59
N SER A 215 7.25 17.27 -12.37
CA SER A 215 6.92 18.01 -13.60
C SER A 215 6.33 17.15 -14.72
N SER A 216 6.41 15.82 -14.62
CA SER A 216 5.76 14.89 -15.56
C SER A 216 4.30 14.61 -15.24
N HIS A 217 3.82 15.03 -14.05
CA HIS A 217 2.45 14.80 -13.65
C HIS A 217 1.47 15.59 -14.52
N PRO A 218 0.38 14.98 -15.09
CA PRO A 218 -0.56 15.67 -15.98
C PRO A 218 -1.20 16.94 -15.38
N LYS A 219 -1.31 16.98 -14.05
CA LYS A 219 -1.85 18.13 -13.29
C LYS A 219 -0.75 18.89 -12.55
N HIS A 220 0.49 18.91 -13.09
CA HIS A 220 1.60 19.59 -12.43
C HIS A 220 1.30 21.09 -12.21
N ASP A 221 1.51 21.57 -10.99
CA ASP A 221 1.33 22.97 -10.59
C ASP A 221 2.60 23.51 -9.92
N SER A 222 3.49 24.05 -10.75
CA SER A 222 4.76 24.65 -10.31
C SER A 222 4.59 25.99 -9.59
N ALA A 223 3.42 26.65 -9.72
CA ALA A 223 3.12 27.92 -9.05
C ALA A 223 2.55 27.72 -7.64
N SER A 224 2.17 26.51 -7.29
CA SER A 224 1.61 26.17 -5.99
C SER A 224 2.56 26.50 -4.83
N LYS A 225 2.02 26.99 -3.73
CA LYS A 225 2.75 27.12 -2.46
C LYS A 225 3.24 25.77 -1.90
N PHE A 226 2.74 24.65 -2.40
CA PHE A 226 3.11 23.30 -2.00
C PHE A 226 4.21 22.66 -2.86
N LYS A 227 4.78 23.38 -3.83
CA LYS A 227 5.83 22.86 -4.73
C LYS A 227 7.03 22.25 -4.01
N ASP A 228 7.36 22.78 -2.84
CA ASP A 228 8.47 22.34 -2.02
C ASP A 228 8.05 21.37 -0.88
N ALA A 229 6.76 20.98 -0.80
CA ALA A 229 6.25 20.12 0.30
C ALA A 229 7.00 18.80 0.41
N ILE A 230 7.27 18.12 -0.71
CA ILE A 230 8.03 16.85 -0.72
C ILE A 230 9.50 17.10 -0.37
N PRO A 231 10.26 18.01 -1.03
CA PRO A 231 11.65 18.30 -0.64
C PRO A 231 11.81 18.75 0.81
N ASP A 232 10.93 19.62 1.31
CA ASP A 232 11.00 20.13 2.68
C ASP A 232 10.75 19.03 3.72
N TYR A 233 9.76 18.20 3.48
CA TYR A 233 9.47 17.06 4.36
C TYR A 233 10.64 16.07 4.37
N TYR A 234 11.24 15.74 3.23
CA TYR A 234 12.37 14.83 3.19
C TYR A 234 13.62 15.40 3.87
N ARG A 235 13.86 16.71 3.80
CA ARG A 235 14.92 17.36 4.58
C ARG A 235 14.67 17.22 6.09
N TYR A 236 13.43 17.41 6.49
CA TYR A 236 13.02 17.23 7.88
C TYR A 236 13.17 15.78 8.33
N LEU A 237 12.63 14.83 7.58
CA LEU A 237 12.74 13.40 7.83
C LEU A 237 14.21 12.95 7.93
N ASP A 238 15.06 13.42 7.01
CA ASP A 238 16.50 13.14 7.02
C ASP A 238 17.19 13.58 8.33
N SER A 239 16.76 14.72 8.88
CA SER A 239 17.28 15.18 10.18
C SER A 239 16.91 14.24 11.33
N LEU A 240 15.72 13.67 11.31
CA LEU A 240 15.25 12.70 12.31
C LEU A 240 15.94 11.35 12.15
N ILE A 241 16.15 10.91 10.91
CA ILE A 241 16.90 9.70 10.58
C ILE A 241 18.36 9.85 11.03
N GLY A 242 18.97 11.03 10.81
CA GLY A 242 20.32 11.31 11.31
C GLY A 242 20.43 11.13 12.82
N LYS A 243 19.50 11.73 13.58
CA LYS A 243 19.42 11.55 15.04
C LYS A 243 19.18 10.08 15.44
N THR A 244 18.43 9.34 14.65
CA THR A 244 18.21 7.91 14.89
C THR A 244 19.52 7.14 14.73
N PHE A 245 20.26 7.38 13.65
CA PHE A 245 21.55 6.72 13.40
C PHE A 245 22.61 7.05 14.46
N GLU A 246 22.60 8.26 15.03
CA GLU A 246 23.46 8.64 16.16
C GLU A 246 23.17 7.85 17.44
N LEU A 247 21.98 7.28 17.60
CA LEU A 247 21.60 6.43 18.73
C LEU A 247 21.99 4.96 18.55
N LEU A 248 22.39 4.57 17.35
CA LEU A 248 22.83 3.21 17.04
C LEU A 248 24.35 3.10 17.25
N ASP A 249 24.79 1.95 17.73
CA ASP A 249 26.24 1.66 17.83
C ASP A 249 26.79 1.15 16.47
N ASP A 250 28.10 1.23 16.30
CA ASP A 250 28.80 0.82 15.06
C ASP A 250 28.67 -0.69 14.74
N LYS A 251 28.20 -1.50 15.69
CA LYS A 251 27.98 -2.93 15.52
C LYS A 251 26.53 -3.25 15.08
N THR A 252 25.66 -2.26 15.13
CA THR A 252 24.27 -2.42 14.70
C THR A 252 24.20 -2.58 13.18
N THR A 253 23.61 -3.66 12.74
CA THR A 253 23.25 -3.85 11.32
C THR A 253 22.01 -3.04 11.01
N VAL A 254 22.05 -2.22 9.96
CA VAL A 254 20.95 -1.34 9.57
C VAL A 254 20.42 -1.74 8.19
N PHE A 255 19.11 -1.92 8.10
CA PHE A 255 18.37 -2.02 6.85
C PHE A 255 17.54 -0.77 6.65
N LEU A 256 17.55 -0.22 5.44
CA LEU A 256 16.56 0.74 4.94
C LEU A 256 15.73 0.04 3.86
N VAL A 257 14.42 -0.02 4.04
CA VAL A 257 13.52 -0.77 3.16
C VAL A 257 12.31 0.09 2.83
N SER A 258 11.95 0.14 1.54
CA SER A 258 10.63 0.63 1.12
C SER A 258 9.87 -0.53 0.47
N ASP A 259 8.64 -0.70 0.86
CA ASP A 259 7.78 -1.81 0.43
C ASP A 259 7.36 -1.73 -1.04
N HIS A 260 7.20 -0.54 -1.58
CA HIS A 260 6.98 -0.19 -2.98
C HIS A 260 7.45 1.25 -3.23
N GLY A 261 7.35 1.72 -4.45
CA GLY A 261 7.59 3.11 -4.79
C GLY A 261 6.30 3.88 -5.07
N SER A 262 6.46 5.16 -5.42
CA SER A 262 5.39 6.05 -5.91
C SER A 262 5.73 6.59 -7.28
N LYS A 263 4.70 6.96 -8.04
CA LYS A 263 4.80 7.57 -9.36
C LYS A 263 3.58 8.47 -9.63
N ALA A 264 3.69 9.37 -10.60
CA ALA A 264 2.58 10.21 -11.02
C ALA A 264 1.38 9.35 -11.47
N ILE A 265 0.17 9.80 -11.11
CA ILE A 265 -1.07 9.22 -11.59
C ILE A 265 -1.61 10.05 -12.75
N HIS A 266 -2.04 9.40 -13.84
CA HIS A 266 -2.57 10.09 -15.02
C HIS A 266 -4.09 10.31 -14.95
N GLY A 267 -4.78 9.50 -14.15
CA GLY A 267 -6.23 9.50 -13.97
C GLY A 267 -6.73 8.11 -13.58
N GLY A 268 -7.98 7.84 -13.86
CA GLY A 268 -8.63 6.56 -13.60
C GLY A 268 -9.26 5.94 -14.84
N ILE A 269 -9.26 4.61 -14.90
CA ILE A 269 -9.97 3.82 -15.91
C ILE A 269 -11.08 3.03 -15.22
N GLY A 270 -12.33 3.20 -15.68
CA GLY A 270 -13.54 2.57 -15.14
C GLY A 270 -13.60 1.09 -15.47
N ILE A 271 -13.16 0.21 -14.54
CA ILE A 271 -13.19 -1.24 -14.79
C ILE A 271 -14.61 -1.76 -14.95
N ASN A 272 -15.54 -1.34 -14.10
CA ASN A 272 -16.93 -1.78 -14.20
C ASN A 272 -17.65 -1.14 -15.40
N GLU A 273 -17.32 0.11 -15.74
CA GLU A 273 -17.79 0.73 -17.01
C GLU A 273 -17.35 -0.08 -18.23
N PHE A 274 -16.09 -0.52 -18.26
CA PHE A 274 -15.59 -1.39 -19.32
C PHE A 274 -16.37 -2.71 -19.38
N LEU A 275 -16.52 -3.38 -18.23
CA LEU A 275 -17.22 -4.68 -18.17
C LEU A 275 -18.71 -4.56 -18.58
N ILE A 276 -19.37 -3.44 -18.26
CA ILE A 276 -20.74 -3.15 -18.69
C ILE A 276 -20.80 -2.96 -20.22
N ARG A 277 -19.93 -2.12 -20.78
CA ARG A 277 -19.88 -1.84 -22.23
C ARG A 277 -19.59 -3.09 -23.06
N GLU A 278 -18.78 -3.98 -22.53
CA GLU A 278 -18.43 -5.26 -23.13
C GLU A 278 -19.45 -6.39 -22.86
N GLY A 279 -20.51 -6.11 -22.08
CA GLY A 279 -21.58 -7.04 -21.76
C GLY A 279 -21.22 -8.14 -20.76
N TYR A 280 -20.12 -7.98 -19.99
CA TYR A 280 -19.72 -8.91 -18.94
C TYR A 280 -20.39 -8.63 -17.61
N LEU A 281 -20.69 -7.38 -17.31
CA LEU A 281 -21.41 -6.93 -16.11
C LEU A 281 -22.80 -6.42 -16.51
N VAL A 282 -23.84 -6.96 -15.90
CA VAL A 282 -25.24 -6.58 -16.19
C VAL A 282 -25.89 -6.02 -14.93
N LEU A 283 -26.53 -4.87 -15.06
CA LEU A 283 -27.16 -4.16 -13.95
C LEU A 283 -28.69 -4.35 -13.98
N LYS A 284 -29.32 -4.41 -12.79
CA LYS A 284 -30.77 -4.44 -12.62
C LYS A 284 -31.32 -3.02 -12.83
N GLN A 285 -32.06 -2.79 -13.89
CA GLN A 285 -32.57 -1.48 -14.26
C GLN A 285 -33.48 -0.83 -13.20
N GLU A 286 -34.27 -1.64 -12.50
CA GLU A 286 -35.15 -1.13 -11.43
C GLU A 286 -34.38 -0.62 -10.22
N GLU A 287 -33.31 -1.31 -9.83
CA GLU A 287 -32.45 -0.89 -8.70
C GLU A 287 -31.61 0.33 -9.07
N LEU A 288 -31.16 0.43 -10.33
CA LEU A 288 -30.51 1.65 -10.83
C LEU A 288 -31.42 2.86 -10.74
N LYS A 289 -32.69 2.74 -11.14
CA LYS A 289 -33.66 3.84 -11.04
C LYS A 289 -33.90 4.26 -9.59
N LYS A 290 -34.00 3.32 -8.66
CA LYS A 290 -34.12 3.64 -7.21
C LYS A 290 -32.90 4.39 -6.68
N ASN A 291 -31.70 3.93 -7.00
CA ASN A 291 -30.46 4.58 -6.55
C ASN A 291 -30.23 5.98 -7.17
N LEU A 292 -30.76 6.22 -8.39
CA LEU A 292 -30.74 7.54 -9.02
C LEU A 292 -31.79 8.51 -8.44
N LEU A 293 -32.84 7.97 -7.78
CA LEU A 293 -33.93 8.76 -7.15
C LEU A 293 -33.67 9.06 -5.67
N ILE A 294 -32.77 8.33 -5.02
CA ILE A 294 -32.30 8.63 -3.67
C ILE A 294 -31.26 9.74 -3.81
N GLU A 295 -31.45 10.86 -3.09
CA GLU A 295 -30.61 12.05 -3.19
C GLU A 295 -29.10 11.72 -3.25
N PRO A 296 -28.30 12.45 -4.07
CA PRO A 296 -26.88 12.17 -4.32
C PRO A 296 -25.98 12.19 -3.08
N THR A 297 -26.50 12.62 -1.94
CA THR A 297 -25.79 12.90 -0.70
C THR A 297 -25.26 11.69 0.08
N LEU A 298 -25.71 10.48 -0.20
CA LEU A 298 -25.38 9.31 0.64
C LEU A 298 -24.35 8.32 0.06
N LEU A 299 -24.00 8.42 -1.22
CA LEU A 299 -23.10 7.48 -1.89
C LEU A 299 -21.92 8.13 -2.63
N VAL A 300 -21.86 9.44 -2.65
CA VAL A 300 -20.78 10.19 -3.32
C VAL A 300 -19.73 10.57 -2.29
N SER A 301 -18.48 10.21 -2.54
CA SER A 301 -17.35 10.80 -1.81
C SER A 301 -17.48 12.32 -1.88
N PRO A 302 -17.41 13.07 -0.75
CA PRO A 302 -17.58 14.54 -0.75
C PRO A 302 -16.51 15.30 -1.55
N CYS A 303 -15.65 14.60 -2.25
CA CYS A 303 -14.47 15.11 -2.94
C CYS A 303 -14.57 15.13 -4.47
N LEU A 304 -15.72 14.78 -5.08
CA LEU A 304 -15.89 14.90 -6.53
C LEU A 304 -16.20 16.35 -6.92
N PRO A 305 -15.64 16.87 -8.03
CA PRO A 305 -15.90 18.26 -8.46
C PRO A 305 -17.37 18.52 -8.78
N ALA A 306 -17.87 19.68 -8.41
CA ALA A 306 -19.30 20.11 -8.41
C ALA A 306 -19.91 20.30 -9.80
N GLY A 307 -19.60 19.48 -10.79
CA GLY A 307 -20.13 19.65 -12.16
C GLY A 307 -20.84 18.47 -12.77
N ASN A 308 -20.53 17.23 -12.33
CA ASN A 308 -21.01 15.99 -12.96
C ASN A 308 -21.39 14.88 -11.97
N GLN A 309 -21.73 15.22 -10.73
CA GLN A 309 -21.92 14.26 -9.64
C GLN A 309 -23.24 13.49 -9.65
N ASN A 310 -24.21 13.88 -10.48
CA ASN A 310 -25.59 13.41 -10.33
C ASN A 310 -25.84 11.97 -10.79
N HIS A 311 -24.82 11.25 -11.28
CA HIS A 311 -25.03 9.91 -11.85
C HIS A 311 -23.98 8.86 -11.45
N VAL A 312 -22.93 9.24 -10.68
CA VAL A 312 -21.89 8.30 -10.27
C VAL A 312 -22.35 7.51 -9.06
N ILE A 313 -22.35 6.19 -9.17
CA ILE A 313 -22.78 5.28 -8.10
C ILE A 313 -21.73 4.20 -7.81
N GLY A 314 -21.65 3.79 -6.54
CA GLY A 314 -20.90 2.61 -6.15
C GLY A 314 -21.56 1.34 -6.68
N VAL A 315 -20.77 0.39 -7.11
CA VAL A 315 -21.28 -0.93 -7.54
C VAL A 315 -21.45 -1.81 -6.32
N SER A 316 -22.68 -1.94 -5.85
CA SER A 316 -23.03 -2.87 -4.78
C SER A 316 -23.62 -4.18 -5.35
N PRO A 317 -23.52 -5.30 -4.62
CA PRO A 317 -24.05 -6.59 -5.08
C PRO A 317 -25.54 -6.58 -5.45
N GLU A 318 -26.33 -5.68 -4.82
CA GLU A 318 -27.78 -5.59 -5.01
C GLU A 318 -28.17 -5.07 -6.38
N ILE A 319 -27.36 -4.15 -6.96
CA ILE A 319 -27.63 -3.55 -8.27
C ILE A 319 -27.22 -4.44 -9.45
N ILE A 320 -26.45 -5.50 -9.19
CA ILE A 320 -25.96 -6.42 -10.23
C ILE A 320 -26.96 -7.55 -10.47
N ASP A 321 -27.24 -7.84 -11.75
CA ASP A 321 -27.96 -9.03 -12.17
C ASP A 321 -26.98 -10.20 -12.33
N TRP A 322 -26.72 -10.91 -11.21
CA TRP A 322 -25.75 -12.00 -11.16
C TRP A 322 -26.08 -13.16 -12.08
N LYS A 323 -27.36 -13.37 -12.42
CA LYS A 323 -27.80 -14.41 -13.36
C LYS A 323 -27.40 -14.13 -14.82
N LYS A 324 -26.96 -12.90 -15.10
CA LYS A 324 -26.51 -12.45 -16.43
C LYS A 324 -25.07 -11.96 -16.42
N THR A 325 -24.51 -11.70 -15.26
CA THR A 325 -23.15 -11.18 -15.09
C THR A 325 -22.13 -12.31 -15.16
N ARG A 326 -21.14 -12.18 -16.04
CA ARG A 326 -20.03 -13.13 -16.22
C ARG A 326 -18.76 -12.73 -15.46
N ALA A 327 -18.54 -11.41 -15.27
CA ALA A 327 -17.41 -10.88 -14.53
C ALA A 327 -17.76 -9.52 -13.92
N TRP A 328 -17.10 -9.20 -12.80
CA TRP A 328 -17.18 -7.89 -12.14
C TRP A 328 -15.81 -7.42 -11.68
N GLY A 329 -15.65 -6.14 -11.39
CA GLY A 329 -14.38 -5.52 -11.00
C GLY A 329 -14.46 -4.78 -9.68
N GLU A 330 -13.33 -4.79 -8.98
CA GLU A 330 -13.07 -3.93 -7.82
C GLU A 330 -12.01 -2.90 -8.20
N GLY A 331 -12.29 -1.63 -7.94
CA GLY A 331 -11.35 -0.53 -8.15
C GLY A 331 -10.27 -0.45 -7.07
N GLY A 332 -9.34 0.47 -7.26
CA GLY A 332 -8.25 0.75 -6.35
C GLY A 332 -6.95 1.11 -7.08
N TYR A 333 -5.80 0.91 -6.46
CA TYR A 333 -4.49 1.14 -7.10
C TYR A 333 -4.30 0.30 -8.37
N TYR A 334 -4.91 -0.88 -8.40
CA TYR A 334 -5.02 -1.76 -9.56
C TYR A 334 -6.44 -2.32 -9.65
N ALA A 335 -6.87 -2.81 -10.82
CA ALA A 335 -8.17 -3.47 -10.93
C ALA A 335 -8.07 -4.94 -10.54
N ARG A 336 -9.03 -5.38 -9.73
CA ARG A 336 -9.25 -6.77 -9.38
C ARG A 336 -10.49 -7.25 -10.13
N VAL A 337 -10.33 -8.16 -11.08
CA VAL A 337 -11.45 -8.71 -11.84
C VAL A 337 -11.74 -10.13 -11.37
N PHE A 338 -13.00 -10.39 -11.09
CA PHE A 338 -13.51 -11.68 -10.66
C PHE A 338 -14.49 -12.22 -11.70
N ILE A 339 -14.43 -13.51 -11.98
CA ILE A 339 -15.34 -14.21 -12.88
C ILE A 339 -16.43 -14.88 -12.05
N ASN A 340 -17.69 -14.71 -12.48
CA ASN A 340 -18.85 -15.29 -11.82
C ASN A 340 -18.94 -16.80 -12.11
N LYS A 341 -17.98 -17.55 -11.51
CA LYS A 341 -17.75 -18.98 -11.77
C LYS A 341 -18.81 -19.83 -11.08
N LYS A 342 -19.42 -20.75 -11.84
CA LYS A 342 -20.36 -21.74 -11.32
C LYS A 342 -19.66 -22.69 -10.33
N GLY A 343 -20.28 -22.89 -9.17
CA GLY A 343 -19.72 -23.71 -8.10
C GLY A 343 -18.77 -22.98 -7.15
N ARG A 344 -18.28 -21.77 -7.51
CA ARG A 344 -17.54 -20.89 -6.61
C ARG A 344 -18.44 -19.76 -6.10
N GLU A 345 -19.17 -19.10 -7.00
CA GLU A 345 -20.04 -18.00 -6.63
C GLU A 345 -21.49 -18.47 -6.42
N PRO A 346 -22.27 -17.80 -5.53
CA PRO A 346 -23.65 -18.23 -5.22
C PRO A 346 -24.58 -18.30 -6.45
N GLU A 347 -24.49 -17.32 -7.33
CA GLU A 347 -25.24 -17.26 -8.60
C GLU A 347 -24.26 -17.36 -9.80
N GLY A 348 -23.21 -18.17 -9.66
CA GLY A 348 -22.21 -18.36 -10.70
C GLY A 348 -22.78 -18.98 -11.97
N ILE A 349 -22.51 -18.35 -13.14
CA ILE A 349 -23.02 -18.79 -14.44
C ILE A 349 -21.92 -19.27 -15.39
N VAL A 350 -20.67 -18.90 -15.18
CA VAL A 350 -19.55 -19.30 -16.03
C VAL A 350 -19.13 -20.74 -15.69
N LEU A 351 -19.31 -21.64 -16.65
CA LEU A 351 -18.96 -23.04 -16.49
C LEU A 351 -17.44 -23.23 -16.41
N GLU A 352 -17.01 -24.36 -15.81
CA GLU A 352 -15.58 -24.71 -15.72
C GLU A 352 -14.89 -24.70 -17.09
N SER A 353 -15.54 -25.25 -18.12
CA SER A 353 -15.00 -25.27 -19.49
C SER A 353 -14.92 -23.89 -20.16
N GLU A 354 -15.63 -22.88 -19.65
CA GLU A 354 -15.60 -21.52 -20.16
C GLU A 354 -14.65 -20.61 -19.40
N PHE A 355 -14.17 -21.03 -18.21
CA PHE A 355 -13.45 -20.19 -17.28
C PHE A 355 -12.11 -19.69 -17.87
N GLU A 356 -11.23 -20.60 -18.28
CA GLU A 356 -9.94 -20.24 -18.89
C GLU A 356 -10.09 -19.47 -20.23
N PRO A 357 -10.97 -19.92 -21.17
CA PRO A 357 -11.26 -19.10 -22.37
C PRO A 357 -11.71 -17.67 -22.06
N LEU A 358 -12.54 -17.49 -21.02
CA LEU A 358 -13.00 -16.16 -20.62
C LEU A 358 -11.89 -15.31 -20.01
N LYS A 359 -11.02 -15.89 -19.17
CA LYS A 359 -9.83 -15.20 -18.63
C LYS A 359 -8.94 -14.67 -19.74
N LEU A 360 -8.61 -15.53 -20.70
CA LEU A 360 -7.76 -15.15 -21.86
C LEU A 360 -8.42 -14.04 -22.68
N LYS A 361 -9.73 -14.14 -22.96
CA LYS A 361 -10.45 -13.11 -23.68
C LYS A 361 -10.51 -11.78 -22.94
N LEU A 362 -10.71 -11.81 -21.62
CA LEU A 362 -10.68 -10.60 -20.78
C LEU A 362 -9.29 -9.98 -20.76
N ARG A 363 -8.22 -10.77 -20.67
CA ARG A 363 -6.82 -10.29 -20.75
C ARG A 363 -6.60 -9.54 -22.07
N GLU A 364 -6.91 -10.15 -23.18
CA GLU A 364 -6.75 -9.54 -24.51
C GLU A 364 -7.50 -8.20 -24.62
N LYS A 365 -8.78 -8.17 -24.22
CA LYS A 365 -9.58 -6.96 -24.27
C LYS A 365 -9.11 -5.85 -23.33
N LEU A 366 -8.70 -6.19 -22.12
CA LEU A 366 -8.20 -5.23 -21.14
C LEU A 366 -6.85 -4.63 -21.56
N GLN A 367 -5.97 -5.43 -22.17
CA GLN A 367 -4.69 -4.97 -22.72
C GLN A 367 -4.88 -4.09 -23.97
N ALA A 368 -5.98 -4.27 -24.68
CA ALA A 368 -6.32 -3.49 -25.87
C ALA A 368 -6.98 -2.12 -25.57
N ILE A 369 -7.27 -1.79 -24.31
CA ILE A 369 -7.81 -0.47 -23.94
C ILE A 369 -6.76 0.60 -24.27
N PRO A 370 -7.06 1.56 -25.18
CA PRO A 370 -6.13 2.65 -25.51
C PRO A 370 -6.19 3.76 -24.46
N ASP A 371 -5.37 4.80 -24.58
CA ASP A 371 -5.60 6.08 -23.91
C ASP A 371 -6.72 6.90 -24.58
N GLU A 372 -7.03 8.08 -24.03
CA GLU A 372 -8.07 8.98 -24.57
C GLU A 372 -7.75 9.49 -26.01
N ASN A 373 -6.51 9.38 -26.46
CA ASN A 373 -6.05 9.77 -27.80
C ASN A 373 -5.96 8.58 -28.77
N GLY A 374 -6.28 7.38 -28.31
CA GLY A 374 -6.21 6.15 -29.11
C GLY A 374 -4.83 5.48 -29.11
N ASN A 375 -3.87 5.93 -28.27
CA ASN A 375 -2.57 5.29 -28.17
C ASN A 375 -2.64 4.03 -27.30
N THR A 376 -1.81 3.05 -27.60
CA THR A 376 -1.70 1.82 -26.81
C THR A 376 -1.10 2.11 -25.43
N LEU A 377 -1.74 1.58 -24.38
CA LEU A 377 -1.24 1.61 -23.01
C LEU A 377 -0.39 0.37 -22.71
N ASP A 378 0.63 0.50 -21.84
CA ASP A 378 1.39 -0.64 -21.29
C ASP A 378 0.59 -1.34 -20.17
N THR A 379 -0.64 -1.78 -20.48
CA THR A 379 -1.51 -2.46 -19.53
C THR A 379 -1.05 -3.90 -19.31
N LYS A 380 -0.70 -4.23 -18.08
CA LYS A 380 -0.37 -5.59 -17.66
C LYS A 380 -1.58 -6.27 -17.04
N VAL A 381 -1.89 -7.46 -17.51
CA VAL A 381 -2.94 -8.31 -16.93
C VAL A 381 -2.30 -9.61 -16.50
N LEU A 382 -2.24 -9.80 -15.18
CA LEU A 382 -1.58 -10.92 -14.54
C LEU A 382 -2.62 -11.90 -14.03
N PHE A 383 -2.37 -13.18 -14.20
CA PHE A 383 -3.12 -14.26 -13.54
C PHE A 383 -2.37 -14.68 -12.27
N PRO A 384 -3.06 -14.89 -11.14
CA PRO A 384 -2.43 -15.36 -9.90
C PRO A 384 -1.57 -16.60 -10.07
N GLU A 385 -2.00 -17.56 -10.86
CA GLU A 385 -1.27 -18.81 -11.13
C GLU A 385 0.00 -18.65 -11.97
N GLU A 386 0.18 -17.48 -12.62
CA GLU A 386 1.42 -17.16 -13.35
C GLU A 386 2.48 -16.52 -12.47
N ILE A 387 2.06 -15.91 -11.34
CA ILE A 387 2.93 -15.10 -10.49
C ILE A 387 3.14 -15.67 -9.09
N TYR A 388 2.26 -16.58 -8.63
CA TYR A 388 2.39 -17.19 -7.31
C TYR A 388 2.58 -18.70 -7.41
N PRO A 389 3.58 -19.26 -6.75
CA PRO A 389 3.79 -20.72 -6.71
C PRO A 389 2.73 -21.46 -5.89
N LEU A 390 2.10 -20.77 -4.93
CA LEU A 390 1.01 -21.26 -4.11
C LEU A 390 -0.05 -20.19 -3.95
N ILE A 391 -1.32 -20.57 -4.06
CA ILE A 391 -2.45 -19.66 -3.91
C ILE A 391 -3.33 -20.12 -2.76
N THR A 392 -3.56 -19.24 -1.80
CA THR A 392 -4.47 -19.43 -0.68
C THR A 392 -5.59 -18.38 -0.71
N GLY A 393 -6.75 -18.70 -0.14
CA GLY A 393 -7.91 -17.80 -0.17
C GLY A 393 -8.53 -17.67 -1.57
N ILE A 394 -9.12 -16.53 -1.87
CA ILE A 394 -9.78 -16.23 -3.15
C ILE A 394 -9.13 -14.97 -3.75
N PRO A 395 -8.09 -15.11 -4.57
CA PRO A 395 -7.50 -14.01 -5.31
C PRO A 395 -8.48 -13.44 -6.35
N PRO A 396 -8.23 -12.24 -6.89
CA PRO A 396 -8.85 -11.84 -8.15
C PRO A 396 -8.44 -12.82 -9.27
N ASP A 397 -9.35 -13.13 -10.19
CA ASP A 397 -9.04 -13.98 -11.33
C ASP A 397 -8.09 -13.29 -12.32
N LEU A 398 -8.17 -11.96 -12.41
CA LEU A 398 -7.25 -11.11 -13.16
C LEU A 398 -6.84 -9.92 -12.31
N MET A 399 -5.54 -9.63 -12.29
CA MET A 399 -4.93 -8.44 -11.70
C MET A 399 -4.51 -7.49 -12.83
N VAL A 400 -5.14 -6.30 -12.92
CA VAL A 400 -4.97 -5.40 -14.05
C VAL A 400 -4.24 -4.14 -13.62
N TYR A 401 -3.07 -3.90 -14.20
CA TYR A 401 -2.26 -2.71 -14.00
C TYR A 401 -2.37 -1.83 -15.25
N PHE A 402 -3.32 -0.90 -15.24
CA PHE A 402 -3.53 0.00 -16.35
C PHE A 402 -2.30 0.89 -16.57
N ASP A 403 -1.73 0.82 -17.79
CA ASP A 403 -0.52 1.51 -18.17
C ASP A 403 0.60 1.37 -17.12
N ASN A 404 0.87 0.14 -16.73
CA ASN A 404 1.85 -0.18 -15.69
C ASN A 404 1.67 0.63 -14.39
N LEU A 405 0.39 0.78 -13.94
CA LEU A 405 -0.03 1.57 -12.77
C LEU A 405 0.05 3.11 -12.95
N ASN A 406 0.25 3.64 -14.14
CA ASN A 406 0.09 5.08 -14.38
C ASN A 406 -1.39 5.51 -14.27
N TRP A 407 -2.33 4.58 -14.47
CA TRP A 407 -3.75 4.81 -14.30
C TRP A 407 -4.29 3.97 -13.15
N ARG A 408 -5.15 4.58 -12.35
CA ARG A 408 -5.85 3.91 -11.27
C ARG A 408 -7.08 3.18 -11.80
N ALA A 409 -7.51 2.13 -11.14
CA ALA A 409 -8.78 1.47 -11.45
C ALA A 409 -9.93 2.15 -10.70
N ILE A 410 -10.97 2.57 -11.42
CA ILE A 410 -12.18 3.15 -10.87
C ILE A 410 -13.25 2.06 -10.76
N GLY A 411 -13.76 1.84 -9.54
CA GLY A 411 -14.77 0.81 -9.26
C GLY A 411 -16.22 1.30 -9.43
N THR A 412 -16.45 2.60 -9.27
CA THR A 412 -17.75 3.25 -9.45
C THR A 412 -18.18 3.29 -10.93
N ILE A 413 -19.47 3.51 -11.19
CA ILE A 413 -20.07 3.55 -12.53
C ILE A 413 -20.93 4.80 -12.71
N GLY A 414 -21.37 5.06 -13.95
CA GLY A 414 -22.19 6.23 -14.31
C GLY A 414 -21.39 7.36 -14.94
N TYR A 415 -20.15 7.09 -15.33
CA TYR A 415 -19.31 8.04 -16.06
C TYR A 415 -19.65 8.05 -17.57
N PRO A 416 -19.64 9.23 -18.21
CA PRO A 416 -19.84 9.32 -19.65
C PRO A 416 -18.65 8.74 -20.45
N SER A 417 -17.46 8.76 -19.86
CA SER A 417 -16.22 8.23 -20.42
C SER A 417 -15.73 7.01 -19.64
N LEU A 418 -14.91 6.18 -20.27
CA LEU A 418 -14.15 5.14 -19.59
C LEU A 418 -13.04 5.75 -18.72
N TYR A 419 -12.55 6.93 -19.11
CA TYR A 419 -11.47 7.67 -18.46
C TYR A 419 -12.04 8.72 -17.52
N VAL A 420 -11.45 8.80 -16.33
CA VAL A 420 -11.85 9.68 -15.24
C VAL A 420 -10.65 10.48 -14.77
N SER A 421 -10.74 11.80 -14.80
CA SER A 421 -9.64 12.67 -14.41
C SER A 421 -9.40 12.74 -12.90
N GLU A 422 -10.42 12.42 -12.10
CA GLU A 422 -10.34 12.40 -10.63
C GLU A 422 -10.62 10.98 -10.10
N ASN A 423 -10.02 10.67 -8.96
CA ASN A 423 -10.23 9.39 -8.31
C ASN A 423 -11.60 9.34 -7.59
N ASP A 424 -12.28 8.20 -7.66
CA ASP A 424 -13.58 7.97 -7.02
C ASP A 424 -13.54 7.95 -5.47
N THR A 425 -12.35 7.89 -4.88
CA THR A 425 -12.14 7.99 -3.42
C THR A 425 -11.58 9.33 -2.96
N GLY A 426 -11.58 10.35 -3.82
CA GLY A 426 -11.07 11.69 -3.56
C GLY A 426 -9.74 12.01 -4.27
N PRO A 427 -9.27 13.27 -4.19
CA PRO A 427 -8.04 13.72 -4.85
C PRO A 427 -6.84 12.86 -4.47
N ASP A 428 -6.12 12.38 -5.47
CA ASP A 428 -4.95 11.54 -5.31
C ASP A 428 -3.92 11.91 -6.38
N ASP A 429 -2.69 12.21 -5.97
CA ASP A 429 -1.67 12.72 -6.86
C ASP A 429 -0.66 11.63 -7.28
N SER A 430 -0.70 10.44 -6.66
CA SER A 430 0.22 9.34 -6.98
C SER A 430 -0.44 7.98 -7.01
N ASN A 431 0.15 7.08 -7.79
CA ASN A 431 -0.10 5.65 -7.69
C ASN A 431 1.19 4.94 -7.26
N HIS A 432 1.09 3.67 -6.93
CA HIS A 432 2.23 2.85 -6.53
C HIS A 432 3.09 2.46 -7.75
N SER A 433 4.39 2.26 -7.52
CA SER A 433 5.30 1.67 -8.49
C SER A 433 5.94 0.40 -7.94
N GLN A 434 6.43 -0.46 -8.86
CA GLN A 434 6.92 -1.79 -8.51
C GLN A 434 8.18 -1.75 -7.63
N ASP A 435 9.02 -0.74 -7.77
CA ASP A 435 10.31 -0.68 -7.08
C ASP A 435 10.28 0.29 -5.90
N GLY A 436 10.51 -0.26 -4.70
CA GLY A 436 10.93 0.46 -3.52
C GLY A 436 12.46 0.54 -3.41
N VAL A 437 12.96 0.85 -2.21
CA VAL A 437 14.38 1.00 -1.91
C VAL A 437 14.85 -0.12 -1.00
N TYR A 438 16.01 -0.66 -1.29
CA TYR A 438 16.80 -1.51 -0.40
C TYR A 438 18.14 -0.85 -0.10
N ALA A 439 18.51 -0.80 1.17
CA ALA A 439 19.88 -0.57 1.58
C ALA A 439 20.22 -1.38 2.83
N PHE A 440 21.46 -1.85 2.89
CA PHE A 440 21.99 -2.68 3.97
C PHE A 440 23.38 -2.20 4.36
N LYS A 441 23.59 -2.07 5.66
CA LYS A 441 24.89 -1.69 6.23
C LYS A 441 25.17 -2.40 7.55
N ASN A 442 26.36 -2.96 7.65
CA ASN A 442 26.98 -3.42 8.91
C ASN A 442 28.43 -2.94 8.97
N SER A 443 29.16 -3.34 10.00
CA SER A 443 30.58 -2.94 10.19
C SER A 443 31.53 -3.41 9.08
N GLN A 444 31.15 -4.38 8.27
CA GLN A 444 31.97 -4.96 7.19
C GLN A 444 31.48 -4.56 5.78
N THR A 445 30.32 -3.89 5.69
CA THR A 445 29.71 -3.55 4.39
C THR A 445 30.57 -2.55 3.62
N GLN A 446 30.84 -2.87 2.37
CA GLN A 446 31.39 -1.95 1.39
C GLN A 446 30.29 -1.44 0.48
N LYS A 447 30.41 -0.20 -0.01
CA LYS A 447 29.48 0.35 -0.99
C LYS A 447 29.36 -0.57 -2.20
N LYS A 448 28.12 -1.00 -2.48
CA LYS A 448 27.80 -1.86 -3.61
C LYS A 448 26.41 -1.56 -4.13
N LYS A 449 26.30 -1.39 -5.44
CA LYS A 449 24.97 -1.36 -6.10
C LYS A 449 24.45 -2.79 -6.18
N VAL A 450 23.19 -2.98 -5.76
CA VAL A 450 22.48 -4.26 -5.80
C VAL A 450 21.33 -4.14 -6.79
N GLU A 451 21.18 -5.14 -7.64
CA GLU A 451 20.09 -5.27 -8.61
C GLU A 451 19.34 -6.58 -8.36
N GLY A 452 18.05 -6.62 -8.70
CA GLY A 452 17.24 -7.83 -8.61
C GLY A 452 16.89 -8.29 -7.19
N MET A 453 17.05 -7.41 -6.18
CA MET A 453 16.60 -7.71 -4.83
C MET A 453 15.08 -7.71 -4.76
N LYS A 454 14.50 -8.77 -4.19
CA LYS A 454 13.05 -8.91 -4.02
C LYS A 454 12.67 -8.82 -2.55
N ILE A 455 11.50 -8.24 -2.28
CA ILE A 455 11.06 -7.93 -0.92
C ILE A 455 10.95 -9.18 0.00
N HIS A 456 10.58 -10.34 -0.52
CA HIS A 456 10.50 -11.58 0.25
C HIS A 456 11.87 -12.08 0.77
N GLN A 457 12.97 -11.62 0.19
CA GLN A 457 14.33 -12.00 0.61
C GLN A 457 14.79 -11.27 1.87
N ILE A 458 14.13 -10.18 2.26
CA ILE A 458 14.56 -9.32 3.37
C ILE A 458 14.49 -10.06 4.71
N SER A 459 13.40 -10.80 4.98
CA SER A 459 13.27 -11.57 6.23
C SER A 459 14.42 -12.55 6.42
N GLN A 460 14.80 -13.29 5.37
CA GLN A 460 15.93 -14.21 5.42
C GLN A 460 17.24 -13.48 5.68
N LYS A 461 17.51 -12.36 4.98
CA LYS A 461 18.72 -11.55 5.22
C LYS A 461 18.81 -11.03 6.65
N ILE A 462 17.68 -10.68 7.27
CA ILE A 462 17.64 -10.30 8.69
C ILE A 462 18.02 -11.49 9.58
N LEU A 463 17.44 -12.67 9.32
CA LEU A 463 17.70 -13.88 10.12
C LEU A 463 19.15 -14.39 9.99
N GLU A 464 19.81 -14.15 8.86
CA GLU A 464 21.23 -14.50 8.63
C GLU A 464 22.21 -13.66 9.49
N VAL A 465 21.76 -12.53 10.03
CA VAL A 465 22.59 -11.70 10.93
C VAL A 465 22.72 -12.35 12.32
N TYR A 466 21.78 -13.22 12.72
CA TYR A 466 21.72 -13.86 14.05
C TYR A 466 22.19 -15.30 14.06
#